data_1de03095dd8f3c8ee669ea48b0fb07db
#
_entry.id   1de03095dd8f3c8ee669ea48b0fb07db
#
_cell.length_a   1.000
_cell.length_b   1.000
_cell.length_c   1.000
_cell.angle_alpha   90.00
_cell.angle_beta   90.00
_cell.angle_gamma   90.00
#
_symmetry.space_group_name_H-M   'P 1'
#
loop_
_entity.id
_entity.type
_entity.pdbx_description
1 polymer ?
#
loop_
_entity_poly.entity_id
_entity_poly.type
_entity_poly.pdbx_seq_one_letter_code
_entity_poly.pdbx_strand_id
1 'polypeptide(L)'
;DKGRDIATLMKNLTMMQTVCSALENSGCAHLVYFSSDAVYDSGESNVSEETPAPPPDLYGVMHYTREIMARSLAEIPILILRPTVVYGVDDTHNSYGPNRFRRAALNAGKITLFGGGEETRDHIYLGDVAKLTARCLLQKSTGTLNVATGISTSFFDIAEMVANVITGSEVITPPRANP
;
A
#
# COMPACT_ATOMS: atom_id res chain seq x y z
N ASP A 1 13.19 -0.58 -12.28
CA ASP A 1 12.33 -0.48 -11.11
C ASP A 1 11.27 -1.58 -11.20
N LYS A 2 11.44 -2.65 -10.41
CA LYS A 2 10.59 -3.85 -10.48
C LYS A 2 9.15 -3.50 -10.07
N GLY A 3 8.30 -3.19 -11.00
CA GLY A 3 6.90 -2.86 -10.76
C GLY A 3 6.38 -1.72 -11.65
N ARG A 4 7.29 -0.99 -12.29
CA ARG A 4 6.96 0.16 -13.14
C ARG A 4 7.30 -0.07 -14.62
N ASP A 5 7.48 -1.32 -15.03
CA ASP A 5 7.74 -1.71 -16.42
C ASP A 5 6.52 -2.39 -17.07
N ILE A 6 6.48 -2.36 -18.39
CA ILE A 6 5.38 -2.93 -19.18
C ILE A 6 5.25 -4.44 -18.98
N ALA A 7 6.35 -5.16 -18.84
CA ALA A 7 6.32 -6.62 -18.67
C ALA A 7 5.64 -7.00 -17.35
N THR A 8 5.96 -6.27 -16.27
CA THR A 8 5.31 -6.44 -14.97
C THR A 8 3.82 -6.09 -15.03
N LEU A 9 3.45 -4.99 -15.70
CA LEU A 9 2.06 -4.63 -15.95
C LEU A 9 1.32 -5.79 -16.61
N MET A 10 1.80 -6.26 -17.78
CA MET A 10 1.14 -7.33 -18.54
C MET A 10 1.03 -8.64 -17.76
N LYS A 11 2.06 -9.01 -17.01
CA LYS A 11 2.03 -10.19 -16.13
C LYS A 11 0.94 -10.10 -15.08
N ASN A 12 0.77 -8.94 -14.44
CA ASN A 12 -0.26 -8.73 -13.43
C ASN A 12 -1.67 -8.70 -14.04
N LEU A 13 -1.85 -8.14 -15.23
CA LEU A 13 -3.15 -8.19 -15.92
C LEU A 13 -3.52 -9.60 -16.34
N THR A 14 -2.58 -10.39 -16.87
CA THR A 14 -2.81 -11.81 -17.19
C THR A 14 -3.17 -12.62 -15.95
N MET A 15 -2.48 -12.38 -14.83
CA MET A 15 -2.83 -13.03 -13.55
C MET A 15 -4.26 -12.67 -13.12
N MET A 16 -4.63 -11.39 -13.20
CA MET A 16 -5.98 -10.96 -12.84
C MET A 16 -7.05 -11.53 -13.79
N GLN A 17 -6.77 -11.61 -15.09
CA GLN A 17 -7.63 -12.27 -16.07
C GLN A 17 -7.90 -13.73 -15.68
N THR A 18 -6.86 -14.47 -15.28
CA THR A 18 -7.01 -15.86 -14.82
C THR A 18 -7.89 -15.95 -13.58
N VAL A 19 -7.72 -15.02 -12.61
CA VAL A 19 -8.57 -14.96 -11.41
C VAL A 19 -10.02 -14.67 -11.79
N CYS A 20 -10.27 -13.68 -12.64
CA CYS A 20 -11.64 -13.35 -13.08
C CYS A 20 -12.32 -14.55 -13.77
N SER A 21 -11.63 -15.20 -14.73
CA SER A 21 -12.16 -16.37 -15.42
C SER A 21 -12.47 -17.55 -14.47
N ALA A 22 -11.66 -17.74 -13.43
CA ALA A 22 -11.92 -18.75 -12.41
C ALA A 22 -13.13 -18.40 -11.53
N LEU A 23 -13.36 -17.11 -11.28
CA LEU A 23 -14.46 -16.64 -10.44
C LEU A 23 -15.82 -16.67 -11.14
N GLU A 24 -15.88 -16.43 -12.46
CA GLU A 24 -17.14 -16.36 -13.24
C GLU A 24 -18.07 -17.55 -13.03
N ASN A 25 -17.52 -18.74 -12.81
CA ASN A 25 -18.29 -19.97 -12.63
C ASN A 25 -18.07 -20.64 -11.27
N SER A 26 -17.51 -19.92 -10.30
CA SER A 26 -17.09 -20.50 -9.01
C SER A 26 -18.20 -20.57 -7.96
N GLY A 27 -19.32 -19.85 -8.16
CA GLY A 27 -20.32 -19.63 -7.12
C GLY A 27 -19.79 -18.78 -5.95
N CYS A 28 -18.76 -17.99 -6.17
CA CYS A 28 -18.19 -17.10 -5.16
C CYS A 28 -19.23 -16.11 -4.62
N ALA A 29 -19.51 -16.17 -3.34
CA ALA A 29 -20.57 -15.38 -2.72
C ALA A 29 -20.15 -13.94 -2.37
N HIS A 30 -18.86 -13.64 -2.34
CA HIS A 30 -18.32 -12.32 -2.03
C HIS A 30 -16.80 -12.29 -2.31
N LEU A 31 -16.31 -11.23 -2.92
CA LEU A 31 -14.89 -11.02 -3.19
C LEU A 31 -14.37 -9.80 -2.44
N VAL A 32 -13.28 -9.95 -1.70
CA VAL A 32 -12.48 -8.83 -1.21
C VAL A 32 -11.19 -8.77 -2.01
N TYR A 33 -11.00 -7.68 -2.72
CA TYR A 33 -9.84 -7.45 -3.56
C TYR A 33 -8.93 -6.36 -2.95
N PHE A 34 -7.65 -6.68 -2.76
CA PHE A 34 -6.64 -5.72 -2.32
C PHE A 34 -6.05 -4.98 -3.53
N SER A 35 -6.34 -3.70 -3.61
CA SER A 35 -5.73 -2.74 -4.50
C SER A 35 -4.60 -1.97 -3.77
N SER A 36 -4.44 -0.70 -4.05
CA SER A 36 -3.46 0.19 -3.41
C SER A 36 -3.92 1.64 -3.50
N ASP A 37 -3.46 2.48 -2.59
CA ASP A 37 -3.54 3.95 -2.67
C ASP A 37 -2.77 4.53 -3.88
N ALA A 38 -1.85 3.77 -4.46
CA ALA A 38 -1.12 4.16 -5.68
C ALA A 38 -2.02 4.42 -6.91
N VAL A 39 -3.31 4.11 -6.83
CA VAL A 39 -4.28 4.50 -7.86
C VAL A 39 -4.56 6.00 -7.89
N TYR A 40 -4.30 6.71 -6.79
CA TYR A 40 -4.47 8.15 -6.69
C TYR A 40 -3.23 8.91 -7.15
N ASP A 41 -3.40 10.16 -7.56
CA ASP A 41 -2.27 11.05 -7.81
C ASP A 41 -1.58 11.39 -6.48
N SER A 42 -0.26 11.32 -6.45
CA SER A 42 0.55 11.66 -5.27
C SER A 42 0.51 13.14 -4.87
N GLY A 43 -0.03 14.00 -5.72
CA GLY A 43 -0.24 15.44 -5.45
C GLY A 43 -1.52 15.75 -4.67
N GLU A 44 -2.44 14.79 -4.53
CA GLU A 44 -3.69 14.98 -3.80
C GLU A 44 -3.46 14.96 -2.28
N SER A 45 -3.97 15.97 -1.58
CA SER A 45 -3.76 16.13 -0.13
C SER A 45 -4.83 15.51 0.75
N ASN A 46 -6.06 15.42 0.26
CA ASN A 46 -7.20 14.87 0.99
C ASN A 46 -7.94 13.87 0.11
N VAL A 47 -7.50 12.63 0.16
CA VAL A 47 -8.02 11.55 -0.66
C VAL A 47 -9.21 10.86 0.03
N SER A 48 -10.30 10.72 -0.71
CA SER A 48 -11.44 9.87 -0.34
C SER A 48 -11.72 8.84 -1.44
N GLU A 49 -12.64 7.94 -1.20
CA GLU A 49 -13.06 6.95 -2.21
C GLU A 49 -13.73 7.58 -3.44
N GLU A 50 -14.27 8.79 -3.28
CA GLU A 50 -14.87 9.63 -4.33
C GLU A 50 -13.82 10.39 -5.17
N THR A 51 -12.58 10.48 -4.68
CA THR A 51 -11.51 11.19 -5.38
C THR A 51 -11.23 10.50 -6.70
N PRO A 52 -11.20 11.24 -7.84
CA PRO A 52 -10.81 10.68 -9.11
C PRO A 52 -9.44 10.00 -9.00
N ALA A 53 -9.31 8.84 -9.61
CA ALA A 53 -8.08 8.05 -9.57
C ALA A 53 -7.41 8.02 -10.96
N PRO A 54 -6.77 9.12 -11.40
CA PRO A 54 -5.90 9.11 -12.57
C PRO A 54 -4.51 8.61 -12.15
N PRO A 55 -4.18 7.32 -12.36
CA PRO A 55 -2.91 6.78 -11.88
C PRO A 55 -1.72 7.50 -12.52
N PRO A 56 -0.71 7.94 -11.74
CA PRO A 56 0.39 8.73 -12.25
C PRO A 56 1.47 7.90 -12.99
N ASP A 57 1.47 6.59 -12.80
CA ASP A 57 2.48 5.70 -13.37
C ASP A 57 1.92 4.29 -13.66
N LEU A 58 2.74 3.43 -14.28
CA LEU A 58 2.34 2.06 -14.62
C LEU A 58 1.98 1.19 -13.42
N TYR A 59 2.51 1.49 -12.24
CA TYR A 59 2.16 0.76 -11.02
C TYR A 59 0.73 1.10 -10.58
N GLY A 60 0.38 2.37 -10.54
CA GLY A 60 -0.99 2.80 -10.28
C GLY A 60 -1.96 2.33 -11.36
N VAL A 61 -1.58 2.44 -12.65
CA VAL A 61 -2.38 1.92 -13.78
C VAL A 61 -2.65 0.43 -13.61
N MET A 62 -1.67 -0.36 -13.21
CA MET A 62 -1.81 -1.79 -12.96
C MET A 62 -2.88 -2.06 -11.90
N HIS A 63 -2.81 -1.39 -10.76
CA HIS A 63 -3.79 -1.55 -9.68
C HIS A 63 -5.18 -1.12 -10.13
N TYR A 64 -5.32 0.05 -10.74
CA TYR A 64 -6.60 0.57 -11.17
C TYR A 64 -7.26 -0.30 -12.27
N THR A 65 -6.49 -0.77 -13.25
CA THR A 65 -7.00 -1.69 -14.28
C THR A 65 -7.51 -2.99 -13.66
N ARG A 66 -6.81 -3.54 -12.68
CA ARG A 66 -7.24 -4.75 -11.97
C ARG A 66 -8.52 -4.52 -11.14
N GLU A 67 -8.73 -3.32 -10.60
CA GLU A 67 -10.01 -2.95 -9.97
C GLU A 67 -11.15 -2.98 -11.00
N ILE A 68 -10.93 -2.41 -12.19
CA ILE A 68 -11.92 -2.44 -13.28
C ILE A 68 -12.24 -3.88 -13.69
N MET A 69 -11.20 -4.71 -13.83
CA MET A 69 -11.37 -6.14 -14.14
C MET A 69 -12.16 -6.87 -13.05
N ALA A 70 -11.87 -6.60 -11.75
CA ALA A 70 -12.66 -7.17 -10.66
C ALA A 70 -14.14 -6.75 -10.75
N ARG A 71 -14.40 -5.46 -10.97
CA ARG A 71 -15.76 -4.92 -11.08
C ARG A 71 -16.55 -5.47 -12.28
N SER A 72 -15.88 -6.01 -13.30
CA SER A 72 -16.56 -6.64 -14.43
C SER A 72 -17.24 -7.98 -14.07
N LEU A 73 -16.93 -8.55 -12.89
CA LEU A 73 -17.60 -9.73 -12.33
C LEU A 73 -18.96 -9.33 -11.73
N ALA A 74 -19.91 -8.98 -12.58
CA ALA A 74 -21.17 -8.33 -12.21
C ALA A 74 -22.03 -9.13 -11.20
N GLU A 75 -21.92 -10.47 -11.21
CA GLU A 75 -22.70 -11.36 -10.35
C GLU A 75 -22.10 -11.55 -8.94
N ILE A 76 -20.87 -11.07 -8.72
CA ILE A 76 -20.17 -11.26 -7.44
C ILE A 76 -20.11 -9.92 -6.70
N PRO A 77 -20.70 -9.82 -5.49
CA PRO A 77 -20.52 -8.65 -4.63
C PRO A 77 -19.06 -8.44 -4.31
N ILE A 78 -18.52 -7.23 -4.58
CA ILE A 78 -17.08 -6.95 -4.48
C ILE A 78 -16.83 -5.79 -3.53
N LEU A 79 -15.85 -5.97 -2.64
CA LEU A 79 -15.20 -4.92 -1.89
C LEU A 79 -13.77 -4.72 -2.41
N ILE A 80 -13.41 -3.51 -2.77
CA ILE A 80 -12.05 -3.11 -3.09
C ILE A 80 -11.45 -2.37 -1.91
N LEU A 81 -10.35 -2.89 -1.38
CA LEU A 81 -9.57 -2.25 -0.33
C LEU A 81 -8.35 -1.56 -0.96
N ARG A 82 -8.16 -0.27 -0.67
CA ARG A 82 -7.01 0.53 -1.08
C ARG A 82 -6.15 0.85 0.14
N PRO A 83 -5.27 -0.07 0.58
CA PRO A 83 -4.39 0.21 1.71
C PRO A 83 -3.33 1.24 1.33
N THR A 84 -2.97 2.06 2.32
CA THR A 84 -1.80 2.94 2.29
C THR A 84 -0.53 2.14 2.57
N VAL A 85 0.53 2.76 3.09
CA VAL A 85 1.79 2.04 3.38
C VAL A 85 1.60 1.08 4.55
N VAL A 86 1.45 -0.21 4.25
CA VAL A 86 1.28 -1.26 5.26
C VAL A 86 2.62 -1.62 5.89
N TYR A 87 2.64 -1.73 7.22
CA TYR A 87 3.81 -2.21 7.94
C TYR A 87 3.47 -3.29 8.98
N GLY A 88 4.44 -4.14 9.32
CA GLY A 88 4.27 -5.20 10.30
C GLY A 88 5.58 -5.94 10.58
N VAL A 89 5.60 -6.73 11.67
CA VAL A 89 6.84 -7.38 12.16
C VAL A 89 7.41 -8.38 11.15
N ASP A 90 6.55 -9.17 10.52
CA ASP A 90 6.94 -10.27 9.63
C ASP A 90 6.94 -9.87 8.14
N ASP A 91 6.83 -8.57 7.85
CA ASP A 91 6.92 -8.08 6.47
C ASP A 91 8.30 -8.39 5.89
N THR A 92 8.33 -9.18 4.83
CA THR A 92 9.55 -9.54 4.08
C THR A 92 9.94 -8.49 3.04
N HIS A 93 9.01 -7.60 2.69
CA HIS A 93 9.24 -6.53 1.73
C HIS A 93 9.97 -5.37 2.40
N ASN A 94 11.24 -5.21 2.11
CA ASN A 94 12.09 -4.18 2.73
C ASN A 94 11.89 -2.79 2.08
N SER A 95 10.63 -2.36 1.92
CA SER A 95 10.32 -1.01 1.42
C SER A 95 10.73 0.07 2.42
N TYR A 96 10.97 1.27 1.90
CA TYR A 96 11.35 2.43 2.72
C TYR A 96 10.23 2.80 3.69
N GLY A 97 10.57 2.97 4.95
CA GLY A 97 9.61 3.27 6.01
C GLY A 97 9.84 2.40 7.27
N PRO A 98 8.80 2.18 8.09
CA PRO A 98 8.90 1.60 9.43
C PRO A 98 9.69 0.29 9.50
N ASN A 99 9.41 -0.66 8.60
CA ASN A 99 10.07 -1.97 8.60
C ASN A 99 11.56 -1.89 8.26
N ARG A 100 11.92 -1.09 7.26
CA ARG A 100 13.32 -0.87 6.87
C ARG A 100 14.08 -0.13 7.97
N PHE A 101 13.47 0.88 8.58
CA PHE A 101 14.08 1.64 9.65
C PHE A 101 14.34 0.76 10.88
N ARG A 102 13.36 -0.06 11.27
CA ARG A 102 13.52 -1.04 12.35
C ARG A 102 14.69 -2.00 12.09
N ARG A 103 14.77 -2.57 10.88
CA ARG A 103 15.87 -3.46 10.51
C ARG A 103 17.22 -2.75 10.50
N ALA A 104 17.27 -1.53 10.00
CA ALA A 104 18.50 -0.72 9.98
C ALA A 104 18.98 -0.39 11.41
N ALA A 105 18.07 0.02 12.29
CA ALA A 105 18.34 0.27 13.69
C ALA A 105 18.89 -0.97 14.40
N LEU A 106 18.22 -2.11 14.26
CA LEU A 106 18.63 -3.36 14.90
C LEU A 106 19.96 -3.91 14.38
N ASN A 107 20.24 -3.78 13.09
CA ASN A 107 21.43 -4.39 12.47
C ASN A 107 22.68 -3.50 12.55
N ALA A 108 22.50 -2.20 12.45
CA ALA A 108 23.61 -1.24 12.31
C ALA A 108 23.57 -0.07 13.32
N GLY A 109 22.55 0.04 14.15
CA GLY A 109 22.34 1.19 15.03
C GLY A 109 22.15 2.51 14.29
N LYS A 110 21.81 2.48 13.00
CA LYS A 110 21.72 3.67 12.15
C LYS A 110 20.54 3.57 11.20
N ILE A 111 19.75 4.65 11.14
CA ILE A 111 18.67 4.83 10.20
C ILE A 111 19.04 5.96 9.24
N THR A 112 19.41 5.62 8.01
CA THR A 112 19.77 6.63 7.00
C THR A 112 18.56 7.00 6.16
N LEU A 113 18.18 8.26 6.16
CA LEU A 113 17.07 8.81 5.39
C LEU A 113 17.50 9.21 3.98
N PHE A 114 16.52 9.36 3.08
CA PHE A 114 16.70 10.07 1.82
C PHE A 114 16.48 11.57 2.05
N GLY A 115 17.55 12.36 1.96
CA GLY A 115 17.49 13.78 2.33
C GLY A 115 17.14 13.97 3.80
N GLY A 116 16.28 14.95 4.10
CA GLY A 116 15.80 15.22 5.45
C GLY A 116 14.64 14.34 5.92
N GLY A 117 14.09 13.49 5.05
CA GLY A 117 12.94 12.64 5.38
C GLY A 117 11.61 13.39 5.45
N GLU A 118 11.49 14.52 4.75
CA GLU A 118 10.33 15.43 4.80
C GLU A 118 9.09 14.85 4.11
N GLU A 119 9.26 13.86 3.24
CA GLU A 119 8.13 13.20 2.59
C GLU A 119 7.22 12.54 3.62
N THR A 120 5.92 12.76 3.47
CA THR A 120 4.90 12.21 4.35
C THR A 120 4.12 11.08 3.68
N ARG A 121 3.72 10.08 4.47
CA ARG A 121 2.79 9.01 4.06
C ARG A 121 1.90 8.64 5.24
N ASP A 122 0.72 8.14 4.94
CA ASP A 122 -0.08 7.42 5.92
C ASP A 122 0.46 5.99 6.03
N HIS A 123 0.69 5.53 7.25
CA HIS A 123 1.24 4.21 7.55
C HIS A 123 0.27 3.42 8.39
N ILE A 124 -0.20 2.29 7.90
CA ILE A 124 -1.17 1.45 8.60
C ILE A 124 -0.57 0.12 9.06
N TYR A 125 -0.88 -0.28 10.29
CA TYR A 125 -0.41 -1.55 10.84
C TYR A 125 -1.14 -2.74 10.22
N LEU A 126 -0.40 -3.77 9.80
CA LEU A 126 -0.94 -4.98 9.17
C LEU A 126 -2.06 -5.65 10.00
N GLY A 127 -1.92 -5.65 11.32
CA GLY A 127 -2.94 -6.22 12.21
C GLY A 127 -4.29 -5.48 12.13
N ASP A 128 -4.28 -4.18 11.88
CA ASP A 128 -5.52 -3.40 11.74
C ASP A 128 -6.12 -3.59 10.35
N VAL A 129 -5.30 -3.69 9.29
CA VAL A 129 -5.75 -4.12 7.96
C VAL A 129 -6.45 -5.47 8.04
N ALA A 130 -5.85 -6.45 8.73
CA ALA A 130 -6.42 -7.78 8.87
C ALA A 130 -7.76 -7.78 9.63
N LYS A 131 -7.85 -7.04 10.74
CA LYS A 131 -9.10 -6.89 11.51
C LYS A 131 -10.21 -6.24 10.69
N LEU A 132 -9.89 -5.16 9.98
CA LEU A 132 -10.83 -4.46 9.10
C LEU A 132 -11.33 -5.40 7.99
N THR A 133 -10.42 -6.09 7.33
CA THR A 133 -10.74 -7.07 6.28
C THR A 133 -11.69 -8.16 6.78
N ALA A 134 -11.39 -8.73 7.96
CA ALA A 134 -12.24 -9.75 8.56
C ALA A 134 -13.67 -9.23 8.85
N ARG A 135 -13.79 -8.00 9.37
CA ARG A 135 -15.11 -7.37 9.59
C ARG A 135 -15.87 -7.17 8.29
N CYS A 136 -15.21 -6.66 7.25
CA CYS A 136 -15.81 -6.46 5.94
C CYS A 136 -16.27 -7.78 5.29
N LEU A 137 -15.49 -8.85 5.44
CA LEU A 137 -15.87 -10.19 4.99
C LEU A 137 -17.12 -10.71 5.70
N LEU A 138 -17.15 -10.61 7.03
CA LEU A 138 -18.31 -11.05 7.83
C LEU A 138 -19.58 -10.26 7.51
N GLN A 139 -19.46 -8.98 7.20
CA GLN A 139 -20.58 -8.10 6.86
C GLN A 139 -20.93 -8.12 5.36
N LYS A 140 -20.15 -8.83 4.54
CA LYS A 140 -20.26 -8.81 3.07
C LYS A 140 -20.29 -7.38 2.51
N SER A 141 -19.43 -6.51 3.04
CA SER A 141 -19.32 -5.12 2.61
C SER A 141 -18.93 -5.02 1.15
N THR A 142 -19.49 -4.06 0.42
CA THR A 142 -19.23 -3.85 -1.01
C THR A 142 -18.77 -2.41 -1.29
N GLY A 143 -18.25 -2.18 -2.50
CA GLY A 143 -17.78 -0.87 -2.92
C GLY A 143 -16.28 -0.71 -2.87
N THR A 144 -15.80 0.48 -2.53
CA THR A 144 -14.38 0.79 -2.33
C THR A 144 -14.18 1.33 -0.93
N LEU A 145 -13.05 0.99 -0.31
CA LEU A 145 -12.68 1.50 1.00
C LEU A 145 -11.19 1.79 1.05
N ASN A 146 -10.82 3.03 1.38
CA ASN A 146 -9.45 3.39 1.70
C ASN A 146 -9.08 2.82 3.08
N VAL A 147 -7.98 2.09 3.14
CA VAL A 147 -7.51 1.47 4.37
C VAL A 147 -6.31 2.27 4.87
N ALA A 148 -6.62 3.30 5.66
CA ALA A 148 -5.70 4.32 6.11
C ALA A 148 -5.97 4.70 7.57
N THR A 149 -5.01 5.36 8.21
CA THR A 149 -5.19 5.94 9.57
C THR A 149 -5.78 7.35 9.52
N GLY A 150 -5.67 8.04 8.38
CA GLY A 150 -5.98 9.44 8.21
C GLY A 150 -4.90 10.39 8.75
N ILE A 151 -3.73 9.86 9.12
CA ILE A 151 -2.62 10.63 9.67
C ILE A 151 -1.39 10.47 8.78
N SER A 152 -1.01 11.55 8.09
CA SER A 152 0.24 11.61 7.35
C SER A 152 1.40 11.90 8.30
N THR A 153 2.41 11.00 8.28
CA THR A 153 3.61 11.11 9.12
C THR A 153 4.84 11.18 8.24
N SER A 154 5.79 12.07 8.55
CA SER A 154 7.03 12.18 7.80
C SER A 154 7.92 10.96 8.03
N PHE A 155 8.76 10.62 7.05
CA PHE A 155 9.75 9.55 7.26
C PHE A 155 10.76 9.91 8.35
N PHE A 156 11.02 11.20 8.57
CA PHE A 156 11.85 11.66 9.68
C PHE A 156 11.21 11.31 11.03
N ASP A 157 9.93 11.66 11.24
CA ASP A 157 9.23 11.36 12.50
C ASP A 157 9.15 9.86 12.76
N ILE A 158 8.92 9.06 11.72
CA ILE A 158 8.91 7.59 11.84
C ILE A 158 10.29 7.06 12.23
N ALA A 159 11.36 7.60 11.65
CA ALA A 159 12.73 7.19 12.00
C ALA A 159 13.05 7.53 13.45
N GLU A 160 12.66 8.73 13.93
CA GLU A 160 12.80 9.14 15.32
C GLU A 160 12.00 8.23 16.27
N MET A 161 10.74 7.90 15.92
CA MET A 161 9.94 6.93 16.70
C MET A 161 10.63 5.58 16.81
N VAL A 162 11.23 5.08 15.74
CA VAL A 162 11.96 3.81 15.73
C VAL A 162 13.23 3.92 16.56
N ALA A 163 14.00 5.01 16.43
CA ALA A 163 15.23 5.23 17.19
C ALA A 163 14.97 5.34 18.70
N ASN A 164 13.87 5.96 19.09
CA ASN A 164 13.46 6.07 20.50
C ASN A 164 13.11 4.73 21.14
N VAL A 165 12.61 3.77 20.34
CA VAL A 165 12.27 2.41 20.82
C VAL A 165 13.51 1.50 20.83
N ILE A 166 14.41 1.65 19.87
CA ILE A 166 15.61 0.81 19.73
C ILE A 166 16.82 1.58 20.28
N THR A 167 17.12 1.36 21.54
CA THR A 167 18.19 2.04 22.27
C THR A 167 19.54 1.94 21.55
N GLY A 168 20.25 3.05 21.41
CA GLY A 168 21.55 3.14 20.74
C GLY A 168 21.48 3.32 19.23
N SER A 169 20.28 3.56 18.70
CA SER A 169 20.11 3.92 17.29
C SER A 169 20.19 5.43 17.08
N GLU A 170 20.69 5.84 15.92
CA GLU A 170 20.74 7.24 15.49
C GLU A 170 20.07 7.43 14.12
N VAL A 171 19.43 8.59 13.92
CA VAL A 171 18.86 9.00 12.62
C VAL A 171 19.87 9.86 11.88
N ILE A 172 20.18 9.49 10.64
CA ILE A 172 21.15 10.19 9.79
C ILE A 172 20.38 10.80 8.61
N THR A 173 20.50 12.12 8.48
CA THR A 173 19.91 12.91 7.39
C THR A 173 21.02 13.40 6.46
N PRO A 174 21.43 12.63 5.45
CA PRO A 174 22.43 13.09 4.50
C PRO A 174 21.88 14.25 3.67
N PRO A 175 22.74 15.20 3.24
CA PRO A 175 22.30 16.23 2.32
C PRO A 175 21.74 15.57 1.05
N ARG A 176 20.66 16.12 0.49
CA ARG A 176 20.16 15.64 -0.80
C ARG A 176 21.30 15.76 -1.82
N ALA A 177 21.64 14.65 -2.46
CA ALA A 177 22.43 14.72 -3.68
C ALA A 177 21.61 15.58 -4.65
N ASN A 178 22.20 16.66 -5.20
CA ASN A 178 21.53 17.50 -6.19
C ASN A 178 20.90 16.63 -7.27
N PRO A 179 19.67 16.96 -7.70
CA PRO A 179 19.00 16.24 -8.75
C PRO A 179 19.75 16.31 -10.08
#